data_ba68460788f434516c38092cceb61954
#
_entry.id   ba68460788f434516c38092cceb61954
#
_cell.length_a   1.000
_cell.length_b   1.000
_cell.length_c   1.000
_cell.angle_alpha   90.00
_cell.angle_beta   90.00
_cell.angle_gamma   90.00
#
_symmetry.space_group_name_H-M   'P 1'
#
loop_
_entity.id
_entity.type
_entity.pdbx_description
1 polymer ?
#
loop_
_entity_poly.entity_id
_entity_poly.type
_entity_poly.pdbx_seq_one_letter_code
_entity_poly.pdbx_strand_id
1 'polypeptide(L)'
;MSADHSPNFLFITTDQQRWDAMGLHSPILQTPAMDGIARRGMQFGRMYPTNAICMPARASMITGRSQRGHQVFNHGVNLSEAIPVLGDSLGKAGYQTALIGKAHFKTADIEDVLPDQPPPGSPTHAVDDLWYGPYYGFDYAEIHTGPTYPAGHWRLWLEQNHPAGLDQWRPENALAPRSGAYSSWKNALPAEHHYTHWTADRTINWLNSHRTEEPFFLWMSFADPHNPFTPPAPY
;
A
#
# COMPACT_ATOMS: atom_id res chain seq x y z
N MET A 1 4.91 22.85 32.56
CA MET A 1 4.41 22.90 31.15
C MET A 1 4.59 21.49 30.62
N SER A 2 3.49 20.78 30.32
CA SER A 2 3.59 19.45 29.68
C SER A 2 4.34 19.65 28.37
N ALA A 3 5.34 18.80 28.10
CA ALA A 3 5.95 18.75 26.79
C ALA A 3 4.81 18.54 25.78
N ASP A 4 4.71 19.45 24.82
CA ASP A 4 3.70 19.40 23.76
C ASP A 4 4.14 18.26 22.83
N HIS A 5 3.70 17.03 23.15
CA HIS A 5 4.03 15.87 22.33
C HIS A 5 3.21 15.96 21.04
N SER A 6 3.90 16.18 19.95
CA SER A 6 3.31 16.09 18.61
C SER A 6 2.69 14.69 18.40
N PRO A 7 1.45 14.59 17.91
CA PRO A 7 0.79 13.29 17.76
C PRO A 7 1.41 12.45 16.65
N ASN A 8 1.42 11.14 16.81
CA ASN A 8 1.73 10.21 15.75
C ASN A 8 0.57 10.12 14.74
N PHE A 9 0.89 9.98 13.45
CA PHE A 9 -0.08 9.79 12.39
C PHE A 9 0.10 8.42 11.75
N LEU A 10 -0.91 7.56 11.88
CA LEU A 10 -1.03 6.33 11.11
C LEU A 10 -2.14 6.52 10.08
N PHE A 11 -1.74 6.70 8.82
CA PHE A 11 -2.66 6.84 7.70
C PHE A 11 -2.84 5.49 7.00
N ILE A 12 -4.03 4.87 7.13
CA ILE A 12 -4.34 3.57 6.55
C ILE A 12 -5.26 3.78 5.35
N THR A 13 -4.87 3.23 4.21
CA THR A 13 -5.69 3.25 2.99
C THR A 13 -5.90 1.85 2.44
N THR A 14 -7.09 1.61 1.90
CA THR A 14 -7.43 0.48 1.01
C THR A 14 -7.58 1.02 -0.40
N ASP A 15 -7.44 0.16 -1.41
CA ASP A 15 -7.61 0.56 -2.80
C ASP A 15 -8.90 0.00 -3.38
N GLN A 16 -9.65 0.85 -4.08
CA GLN A 16 -10.91 0.51 -4.76
C GLN A 16 -12.01 -0.09 -3.85
N GLN A 17 -11.91 0.11 -2.55
CA GLN A 17 -12.95 -0.35 -1.63
C GLN A 17 -14.23 0.49 -1.79
N ARG A 18 -15.36 -0.18 -1.96
CA ARG A 18 -16.67 0.48 -1.94
C ARG A 18 -16.93 1.04 -0.54
N TRP A 19 -17.57 2.20 -0.48
CA TRP A 19 -17.88 2.88 0.77
C TRP A 19 -18.77 2.06 1.73
N ASP A 20 -19.60 1.18 1.17
CA ASP A 20 -20.51 0.29 1.91
C ASP A 20 -19.92 -1.11 2.18
N ALA A 21 -18.68 -1.36 1.78
CA ALA A 21 -17.98 -2.64 2.01
C ALA A 21 -17.34 -2.69 3.40
N MET A 22 -18.17 -2.46 4.42
CA MET A 22 -17.82 -2.55 5.85
C MET A 22 -18.98 -3.19 6.62
N GLY A 23 -18.69 -3.86 7.73
CA GLY A 23 -19.68 -4.49 8.59
C GLY A 23 -20.73 -3.51 9.14
N LEU A 24 -20.34 -2.25 9.36
CA LEU A 24 -21.29 -1.17 9.77
C LEU A 24 -22.36 -0.87 8.71
N HIS A 25 -22.12 -1.19 7.46
CA HIS A 25 -23.04 -0.89 6.34
C HIS A 25 -23.60 -2.15 5.67
N SER A 26 -23.05 -3.32 5.96
CA SER A 26 -23.46 -4.58 5.33
C SER A 26 -23.51 -5.71 6.34
N PRO A 27 -24.66 -6.40 6.48
CA PRO A 27 -24.82 -7.49 7.44
C PRO A 27 -24.05 -8.76 7.04
N ILE A 28 -23.58 -8.85 5.80
CA ILE A 28 -22.84 -10.01 5.29
C ILE A 28 -21.32 -9.84 5.41
N LEU A 29 -20.84 -8.63 5.67
CA LEU A 29 -19.40 -8.35 5.79
C LEU A 29 -18.96 -8.32 7.25
N GLN A 30 -17.79 -8.86 7.50
CA GLN A 30 -17.18 -8.86 8.83
C GLN A 30 -15.87 -8.07 8.78
N THR A 31 -15.93 -6.83 9.24
CA THR A 31 -14.77 -5.93 9.33
C THR A 31 -14.57 -5.38 10.75
N PRO A 32 -14.36 -6.28 11.76
CA PRO A 32 -14.41 -5.89 13.16
C PRO A 32 -13.39 -4.82 13.55
N ALA A 33 -12.20 -4.82 12.94
CA ALA A 33 -11.17 -3.83 13.20
C ALA A 33 -11.56 -2.45 12.65
N MET A 34 -12.02 -2.37 11.39
CA MET A 34 -12.49 -1.12 10.76
C MET A 34 -13.71 -0.57 11.48
N ASP A 35 -14.68 -1.43 11.80
CA ASP A 35 -15.87 -1.09 12.57
C ASP A 35 -15.50 -0.57 13.97
N GLY A 36 -14.47 -1.18 14.57
CA GLY A 36 -13.95 -0.74 15.87
C GLY A 36 -13.34 0.66 15.84
N ILE A 37 -12.60 0.98 14.78
CA ILE A 37 -12.06 2.34 14.58
C ILE A 37 -13.19 3.34 14.39
N ALA A 38 -14.16 3.03 13.52
CA ALA A 38 -15.30 3.90 13.26
C ALA A 38 -16.14 4.19 14.51
N ARG A 39 -16.35 3.18 15.37
CA ARG A 39 -17.11 3.35 16.63
C ARG A 39 -16.38 4.21 17.68
N ARG A 40 -15.06 4.20 17.67
CA ARG A 40 -14.23 4.98 18.62
C ARG A 40 -13.81 6.35 18.10
N GLY A 41 -13.99 6.58 16.82
CA GLY A 41 -13.60 7.80 16.13
C GLY A 41 -14.76 8.51 15.45
N MET A 42 -14.47 9.10 14.31
CA MET A 42 -15.46 9.79 13.48
C MET A 42 -15.58 9.10 12.13
N GLN A 43 -16.79 8.89 11.67
CA GLN A 43 -17.10 8.38 10.34
C GLN A 43 -17.60 9.53 9.44
N PHE A 44 -16.99 9.66 8.27
CA PHE A 44 -17.40 10.63 7.26
C PHE A 44 -18.28 9.95 6.21
N GLY A 45 -19.59 10.16 6.27
CA GLY A 45 -20.56 9.51 5.38
C GLY A 45 -20.56 10.03 3.95
N ARG A 46 -19.93 11.18 3.69
CA ARG A 46 -19.84 11.82 2.36
C ARG A 46 -18.45 12.40 2.15
N MET A 47 -17.50 11.55 1.85
CA MET A 47 -16.15 11.94 1.49
C MET A 47 -15.87 11.49 0.06
N TYR A 48 -15.45 12.42 -0.78
CA TYR A 48 -15.26 12.19 -2.21
C TYR A 48 -13.80 12.41 -2.58
N PRO A 49 -13.17 11.47 -3.31
CA PRO A 49 -11.85 11.70 -3.86
C PRO A 49 -11.91 12.74 -4.99
N THR A 50 -10.79 13.38 -5.26
CA THR A 50 -10.66 14.33 -6.39
C THR A 50 -10.73 13.63 -7.74
N ASN A 51 -10.44 12.33 -7.77
CA ASN A 51 -10.53 11.44 -8.93
C ASN A 51 -10.75 10.00 -8.45
N ALA A 52 -11.44 9.18 -9.24
CA ALA A 52 -11.68 7.77 -8.95
C ALA A 52 -10.52 6.86 -9.39
N ILE A 53 -9.52 7.37 -10.12
CA ILE A 53 -8.36 6.62 -10.61
C ILE A 53 -7.23 6.69 -9.58
N CYS A 54 -6.53 5.58 -9.35
CA CYS A 54 -5.54 5.42 -8.28
C CYS A 54 -4.43 6.49 -8.31
N MET A 55 -3.70 6.65 -9.43
CA MET A 55 -2.57 7.58 -9.51
C MET A 55 -2.99 9.03 -9.25
N PRO A 56 -4.00 9.60 -9.91
CA PRO A 56 -4.46 10.96 -9.62
C PRO A 56 -4.98 11.15 -8.20
N ALA A 57 -5.72 10.16 -7.67
CA ALA A 57 -6.23 10.22 -6.29
C ALA A 57 -5.09 10.25 -5.28
N ARG A 58 -4.11 9.36 -5.43
CA ARG A 58 -2.93 9.27 -4.55
C ARG A 58 -2.03 10.49 -4.66
N ALA A 59 -1.83 11.01 -5.87
CA ALA A 59 -1.14 12.28 -6.07
C ALA A 59 -1.84 13.44 -5.33
N SER A 60 -3.18 13.50 -5.38
CA SER A 60 -3.94 14.49 -4.62
C SER A 60 -3.80 14.30 -3.10
N MET A 61 -3.83 13.07 -2.60
CA MET A 61 -3.67 12.76 -1.16
C MET A 61 -2.33 13.24 -0.62
N ILE A 62 -1.23 12.95 -1.34
CA ILE A 62 0.11 13.24 -0.84
C ILE A 62 0.53 14.71 -1.05
N THR A 63 0.00 15.38 -2.09
CA THR A 63 0.34 16.77 -2.40
C THR A 63 -0.63 17.79 -1.82
N GLY A 64 -1.84 17.37 -1.42
CA GLY A 64 -2.93 18.29 -1.05
C GLY A 64 -3.44 19.15 -2.22
N ARG A 65 -3.11 18.80 -3.47
CA ARG A 65 -3.44 19.59 -4.67
C ARG A 65 -4.51 18.90 -5.50
N SER A 66 -5.22 19.70 -6.30
CA SER A 66 -6.08 19.19 -7.36
C SER A 66 -5.25 18.65 -8.54
N GLN A 67 -5.87 17.88 -9.43
CA GLN A 67 -5.22 17.36 -10.64
C GLN A 67 -4.53 18.45 -11.48
N ARG A 68 -5.10 19.63 -11.57
CA ARG A 68 -4.45 20.76 -12.26
C ARG A 68 -3.17 21.21 -11.57
N GLY A 69 -3.10 21.06 -10.24
CA GLY A 69 -1.94 21.47 -9.45
C GLY A 69 -0.81 20.47 -9.45
N HIS A 70 -1.10 19.17 -9.54
CA HIS A 70 -0.07 18.11 -9.58
C HIS A 70 0.11 17.47 -10.95
N GLN A 71 -0.72 17.77 -11.94
CA GLN A 71 -0.64 17.35 -13.35
C GLN A 71 -0.78 15.83 -13.60
N VAL A 72 -1.16 15.06 -12.62
CA VAL A 72 -1.44 13.62 -12.78
C VAL A 72 -2.91 13.45 -13.11
N PHE A 73 -3.24 13.19 -14.37
CA PHE A 73 -4.63 13.13 -14.84
C PHE A 73 -5.13 11.69 -15.02
N ASN A 74 -4.22 10.74 -15.20
CA ASN A 74 -4.55 9.35 -15.49
C ASN A 74 -3.37 8.43 -15.09
N HIS A 75 -3.54 7.12 -15.24
CA HIS A 75 -2.43 6.18 -15.24
C HIS A 75 -1.39 6.54 -16.31
N GLY A 76 -0.13 6.20 -16.05
CA GLY A 76 0.98 6.49 -16.97
C GLY A 76 1.54 7.91 -16.86
N VAL A 77 1.01 8.75 -15.97
CA VAL A 77 1.53 10.10 -15.70
C VAL A 77 2.15 10.13 -14.31
N ASN A 78 3.48 10.15 -14.25
CA ASN A 78 4.21 10.17 -12.98
C ASN A 78 4.00 11.49 -12.24
N LEU A 79 3.88 11.42 -10.93
CA LEU A 79 3.93 12.60 -10.07
C LEU A 79 5.35 13.19 -10.13
N SER A 80 5.45 14.48 -10.40
CA SER A 80 6.74 15.17 -10.42
C SER A 80 7.34 15.24 -9.01
N GLU A 81 8.58 14.82 -8.86
CA GLU A 81 9.30 14.91 -7.59
C GLU A 81 9.62 16.36 -7.16
N ALA A 82 9.48 17.32 -8.08
CA ALA A 82 9.62 18.75 -7.77
C ALA A 82 8.41 19.33 -7.02
N ILE A 83 7.31 18.58 -6.93
CA ILE A 83 6.12 19.03 -6.21
C ILE A 83 6.25 18.66 -4.73
N PRO A 84 6.21 19.64 -3.81
CA PRO A 84 6.26 19.36 -2.38
C PRO A 84 5.10 18.43 -1.96
N VAL A 85 5.42 17.45 -1.13
CA VAL A 85 4.47 16.46 -0.63
C VAL A 85 4.34 16.53 0.89
N LEU A 86 3.32 15.86 1.43
CA LEU A 86 3.05 15.86 2.87
C LEU A 86 4.23 15.33 3.68
N GLY A 87 4.91 14.30 3.18
CA GLY A 87 6.10 13.74 3.81
C GLY A 87 7.21 14.80 4.00
N ASP A 88 7.50 15.61 2.96
CA ASP A 88 8.50 16.68 3.06
C ASP A 88 8.14 17.69 4.17
N SER A 89 6.85 18.02 4.28
CA SER A 89 6.39 19.01 5.27
C SER A 89 6.49 18.46 6.69
N LEU A 90 6.11 17.20 6.89
CA LEU A 90 6.17 16.54 8.18
C LEU A 90 7.62 16.21 8.58
N GLY A 91 8.46 15.75 7.66
CA GLY A 91 9.89 15.56 7.91
C GLY A 91 10.58 16.82 8.37
N LYS A 92 10.31 17.97 7.73
CA LYS A 92 10.79 19.29 8.16
C LYS A 92 10.28 19.70 9.55
N ALA A 93 9.14 19.17 9.97
CA ALA A 93 8.57 19.38 11.29
C ALA A 93 9.09 18.38 12.36
N GLY A 94 10.06 17.54 12.00
CA GLY A 94 10.70 16.57 12.90
C GLY A 94 9.98 15.23 13.01
N TYR A 95 9.10 14.90 12.07
CA TYR A 95 8.47 13.58 11.99
C TYR A 95 9.36 12.59 11.23
N GLN A 96 9.47 11.37 11.74
CA GLN A 96 9.93 10.25 10.92
C GLN A 96 8.81 9.85 9.96
N THR A 97 9.16 9.65 8.68
CA THR A 97 8.16 9.43 7.64
C THR A 97 8.36 8.07 6.97
N ALA A 98 7.28 7.28 6.87
CA ALA A 98 7.35 5.95 6.28
C ALA A 98 6.13 5.64 5.39
N LEU A 99 6.36 4.90 4.30
CA LEU A 99 5.34 4.36 3.41
C LEU A 99 5.52 2.85 3.28
N ILE A 100 4.47 2.09 3.61
CA ILE A 100 4.51 0.63 3.48
C ILE A 100 3.27 0.17 2.70
N GLY A 101 3.50 -0.53 1.58
CA GLY A 101 2.46 -1.03 0.70
C GLY A 101 2.38 -0.33 -0.65
N LYS A 102 1.17 -0.10 -1.17
CA LYS A 102 0.96 0.49 -2.50
C LYS A 102 1.24 2.00 -2.50
N ALA A 103 2.24 2.43 -3.26
CA ALA A 103 2.55 3.85 -3.49
C ALA A 103 1.80 4.43 -4.69
N HIS A 104 2.11 3.97 -5.88
CA HIS A 104 1.48 4.33 -7.16
C HIS A 104 1.56 5.84 -7.48
N PHE A 105 2.69 6.47 -7.17
CA PHE A 105 3.00 7.85 -7.58
C PHE A 105 3.67 7.91 -8.95
N LYS A 106 4.25 6.78 -9.37
CA LYS A 106 4.80 6.54 -10.71
C LYS A 106 4.00 5.45 -11.39
N THR A 107 4.28 5.20 -12.66
CA THR A 107 3.64 4.14 -13.45
C THR A 107 3.95 2.75 -12.88
N ALA A 108 3.11 1.75 -13.18
CA ALA A 108 3.28 0.41 -12.64
C ALA A 108 4.40 -0.41 -13.34
N ASP A 109 5.28 0.25 -14.09
CA ASP A 109 6.47 -0.36 -14.67
C ASP A 109 7.52 -0.65 -13.59
N ILE A 110 8.45 -1.56 -13.88
CA ILE A 110 9.47 -2.02 -12.92
C ILE A 110 10.28 -0.85 -12.32
N GLU A 111 10.47 0.21 -13.10
CA GLU A 111 11.11 1.45 -12.67
C GLU A 111 10.39 2.17 -11.52
N ASP A 112 9.09 1.90 -11.35
CA ASP A 112 8.28 2.51 -10.28
C ASP A 112 8.57 1.95 -8.90
N VAL A 113 9.11 0.76 -8.82
CA VAL A 113 9.06 0.02 -7.58
C VAL A 113 10.41 0.03 -6.88
N LEU A 114 11.47 -0.07 -7.63
CA LEU A 114 12.84 0.05 -7.16
C LEU A 114 13.66 0.67 -8.30
N PRO A 115 13.96 1.97 -8.26
CA PRO A 115 14.63 2.70 -9.36
C PRO A 115 15.92 2.06 -9.85
N ASP A 116 16.60 1.33 -8.99
CA ASP A 116 17.87 0.66 -9.26
C ASP A 116 17.73 -0.87 -9.43
N GLN A 117 16.52 -1.39 -9.60
CA GLN A 117 16.36 -2.82 -9.86
C GLN A 117 16.87 -3.19 -11.26
N PRO A 118 17.67 -4.24 -11.34
CA PRO A 118 18.10 -4.74 -12.63
C PRO A 118 16.91 -5.29 -13.44
N PRO A 119 17.00 -5.28 -14.79
CA PRO A 119 15.97 -5.84 -15.66
C PRO A 119 15.59 -7.27 -15.28
N PRO A 120 14.37 -7.74 -15.63
CA PRO A 120 13.94 -9.11 -15.39
C PRO A 120 14.97 -10.11 -15.91
N GLY A 121 15.37 -11.06 -15.05
CA GLY A 121 16.39 -12.07 -15.38
C GLY A 121 17.81 -11.72 -15.00
N SER A 122 18.05 -10.52 -14.45
CA SER A 122 19.34 -10.19 -13.83
C SER A 122 19.49 -10.88 -12.46
N PRO A 123 20.73 -11.07 -11.95
CA PRO A 123 20.94 -11.63 -10.61
C PRO A 123 20.18 -10.81 -9.56
N THR A 124 19.46 -11.49 -8.69
CA THR A 124 18.74 -10.86 -7.57
C THR A 124 19.74 -10.18 -6.64
N HIS A 125 19.49 -8.91 -6.29
CA HIS A 125 20.21 -8.28 -5.20
C HIS A 125 19.95 -9.00 -3.88
N ALA A 126 20.94 -9.07 -3.03
CA ALA A 126 20.75 -9.51 -1.66
C ALA A 126 19.78 -8.56 -0.94
N VAL A 127 19.03 -9.06 0.05
CA VAL A 127 18.07 -8.24 0.82
C VAL A 127 18.74 -7.01 1.43
N ASP A 128 20.02 -7.14 1.77
CA ASP A 128 20.83 -6.08 2.38
C ASP A 128 21.18 -4.93 1.40
N ASP A 129 21.02 -5.17 0.09
CA ASP A 129 21.29 -4.17 -0.96
C ASP A 129 20.01 -3.48 -1.48
N LEU A 130 18.86 -3.74 -0.85
CA LEU A 130 17.60 -3.16 -1.27
C LEU A 130 17.49 -1.69 -0.86
N TRP A 131 16.94 -0.91 -1.78
CA TRP A 131 16.59 0.47 -1.49
C TRP A 131 15.33 0.54 -0.62
N TYR A 132 15.38 1.33 0.46
CA TYR A 132 14.27 1.57 1.38
C TYR A 132 13.92 3.06 1.51
N GLY A 133 14.25 3.86 0.54
CA GLY A 133 14.00 5.29 0.52
C GLY A 133 15.30 6.12 0.28
N PRO A 134 15.18 7.47 0.23
CA PRO A 134 13.94 8.24 0.36
C PRO A 134 13.01 8.12 -0.86
N TYR A 135 11.68 8.30 -0.67
CA TYR A 135 10.69 8.21 -1.74
C TYR A 135 9.54 9.20 -1.51
N TYR A 136 9.39 10.23 -2.33
CA TYR A 136 8.32 11.24 -2.23
C TYR A 136 8.11 11.76 -0.80
N GLY A 137 9.19 12.23 -0.15
CA GLY A 137 9.17 12.77 1.20
C GLY A 137 9.00 11.74 2.32
N PHE A 138 9.03 10.45 2.00
CA PHE A 138 9.15 9.37 2.98
C PHE A 138 10.62 8.98 3.13
N ASP A 139 11.14 9.00 4.36
CA ASP A 139 12.50 8.57 4.67
C ASP A 139 12.67 7.06 4.53
N TYR A 140 11.59 6.34 4.78
CA TYR A 140 11.53 4.88 4.66
C TYR A 140 10.38 4.46 3.74
N ALA A 141 10.63 3.52 2.83
CA ALA A 141 9.62 2.98 1.93
C ALA A 141 9.80 1.49 1.68
N GLU A 142 8.76 0.70 1.90
CA GLU A 142 8.62 -0.67 1.42
C GLU A 142 7.39 -0.75 0.54
N ILE A 143 7.59 -0.89 -0.76
CA ILE A 143 6.50 -0.73 -1.73
C ILE A 143 6.25 -2.00 -2.57
N HIS A 144 4.98 -2.16 -2.97
CA HIS A 144 4.54 -3.13 -3.96
C HIS A 144 3.48 -2.51 -4.89
N THR A 145 3.24 -3.12 -6.05
CA THR A 145 2.32 -2.57 -7.06
C THR A 145 0.86 -2.96 -6.84
N GLY A 146 0.59 -4.04 -6.12
CA GLY A 146 -0.77 -4.51 -5.85
C GLY A 146 -1.12 -5.82 -6.57
N PRO A 147 -2.43 -6.11 -6.76
CA PRO A 147 -2.87 -7.43 -7.14
C PRO A 147 -2.63 -7.79 -8.62
N THR A 148 -2.30 -6.84 -9.49
CA THR A 148 -2.22 -7.07 -10.93
C THR A 148 -1.03 -7.97 -11.28
N TYR A 149 0.13 -7.72 -10.69
CA TYR A 149 1.29 -8.60 -10.78
C TYR A 149 2.24 -8.40 -9.61
N PRO A 150 2.99 -9.43 -9.19
CA PRO A 150 3.97 -9.31 -8.12
C PRO A 150 5.13 -8.40 -8.52
N ALA A 151 5.40 -7.38 -7.72
CA ALA A 151 6.54 -6.48 -7.92
C ALA A 151 7.00 -5.86 -6.60
N GLY A 152 8.16 -5.20 -6.62
CA GLY A 152 8.71 -4.48 -5.48
C GLY A 152 9.22 -5.35 -4.36
N HIS A 153 9.28 -4.75 -3.19
CA HIS A 153 9.79 -5.40 -1.97
C HIS A 153 9.05 -6.68 -1.62
N TRP A 154 7.71 -6.70 -1.76
CA TRP A 154 6.94 -7.91 -1.51
C TRP A 154 7.33 -9.07 -2.43
N ARG A 155 7.53 -8.81 -3.72
CA ARG A 155 7.97 -9.86 -4.65
C ARG A 155 9.30 -10.46 -4.24
N LEU A 156 10.29 -9.61 -3.94
CA LEU A 156 11.61 -10.06 -3.54
C LEU A 156 11.58 -10.85 -2.24
N TRP A 157 10.81 -10.35 -1.27
CA TRP A 157 10.57 -11.06 -0.02
C TRP A 157 9.90 -12.42 -0.26
N LEU A 158 8.90 -12.48 -1.16
CA LEU A 158 8.19 -13.72 -1.50
C LEU A 158 9.14 -14.75 -2.12
N GLU A 159 9.96 -14.35 -3.09
CA GLU A 159 10.93 -15.21 -3.76
C GLU A 159 11.94 -15.84 -2.76
N GLN A 160 12.32 -15.09 -1.74
CA GLN A 160 13.26 -15.55 -0.72
C GLN A 160 12.61 -16.44 0.35
N ASN A 161 11.41 -16.08 0.81
CA ASN A 161 10.77 -16.75 1.94
C ASN A 161 9.81 -17.86 1.52
N HIS A 162 9.33 -17.84 0.27
CA HIS A 162 8.41 -18.82 -0.28
C HIS A 162 8.65 -19.00 -1.81
N PRO A 163 9.70 -19.70 -2.23
CA PRO A 163 10.10 -19.80 -3.64
C PRO A 163 9.00 -20.26 -4.61
N ALA A 164 8.03 -21.07 -4.14
CA ALA A 164 6.87 -21.47 -4.93
C ALA A 164 5.78 -20.38 -5.05
N GLY A 165 5.93 -19.28 -4.33
CA GLY A 165 4.88 -18.27 -4.15
C GLY A 165 4.44 -17.60 -5.43
N LEU A 166 5.38 -17.26 -6.31
CA LEU A 166 5.05 -16.64 -7.60
C LEU A 166 4.25 -17.58 -8.51
N ASP A 167 4.52 -18.88 -8.46
CA ASP A 167 3.76 -19.87 -9.20
C ASP A 167 2.37 -20.06 -8.61
N GLN A 168 2.26 -20.14 -7.28
CA GLN A 168 0.97 -20.21 -6.57
C GLN A 168 0.12 -18.95 -6.78
N TRP A 169 0.73 -17.80 -7.01
CA TRP A 169 0.04 -16.54 -7.31
C TRP A 169 -0.72 -16.57 -8.63
N ARG A 170 -0.30 -17.36 -9.60
CA ARG A 170 -0.83 -17.36 -10.96
C ARG A 170 -2.30 -17.82 -11.00
N PRO A 171 -3.14 -17.17 -11.86
CA PRO A 171 -4.55 -17.55 -12.01
C PRO A 171 -4.76 -19.02 -12.43
N GLU A 172 -3.80 -19.58 -13.18
CA GLU A 172 -3.84 -20.98 -13.64
C GLU A 172 -3.83 -21.96 -12.47
N ASN A 173 -3.16 -21.59 -11.38
CA ASN A 173 -3.01 -22.38 -10.16
C ASN A 173 -4.07 -22.07 -9.08
N ALA A 174 -5.11 -21.30 -9.45
CA ALA A 174 -6.18 -20.94 -8.52
C ALA A 174 -6.88 -22.17 -7.92
N LEU A 175 -7.25 -22.05 -6.62
CA LEU A 175 -7.96 -23.10 -5.90
C LEU A 175 -9.38 -23.31 -6.43
N ALA A 176 -9.85 -24.57 -6.33
CA ALA A 176 -11.23 -24.92 -6.62
C ALA A 176 -12.17 -24.59 -5.42
N PRO A 177 -13.48 -24.35 -5.65
CA PRO A 177 -14.10 -24.17 -6.97
C PRO A 177 -13.72 -22.81 -7.57
N ARG A 178 -13.63 -22.74 -8.90
CA ARG A 178 -13.43 -21.45 -9.56
C ARG A 178 -14.69 -20.59 -9.47
N SER A 179 -14.51 -19.29 -9.29
CA SER A 179 -15.64 -18.35 -9.19
C SER A 179 -16.47 -18.22 -10.47
N GLY A 180 -15.87 -18.55 -11.62
CA GLY A 180 -16.47 -18.30 -12.93
C GLY A 180 -16.49 -16.82 -13.34
N ALA A 181 -16.14 -15.91 -12.44
CA ALA A 181 -16.06 -14.48 -12.73
C ALA A 181 -14.68 -14.12 -13.29
N TYR A 182 -14.66 -13.23 -14.25
CA TYR A 182 -13.43 -12.63 -14.76
C TYR A 182 -12.76 -11.81 -13.64
N SER A 183 -11.46 -11.87 -13.51
CA SER A 183 -10.70 -11.17 -12.47
C SER A 183 -11.07 -11.52 -11.01
N SER A 184 -11.54 -12.75 -10.77
CA SER A 184 -11.82 -13.22 -9.40
C SER A 184 -11.52 -14.71 -9.26
N TRP A 185 -10.60 -15.07 -8.35
CA TRP A 185 -10.25 -16.46 -8.04
C TRP A 185 -9.67 -16.58 -6.63
N LYS A 186 -9.81 -17.75 -6.03
CA LYS A 186 -9.09 -18.06 -4.78
C LYS A 186 -7.62 -18.29 -5.08
N ASN A 187 -6.77 -17.49 -4.48
CA ASN A 187 -5.32 -17.61 -4.63
C ASN A 187 -4.80 -18.87 -3.92
N ALA A 188 -3.89 -19.59 -4.57
CA ALA A 188 -3.22 -20.75 -3.94
C ALA A 188 -2.09 -20.35 -2.99
N LEU A 189 -1.68 -19.09 -2.99
CA LEU A 189 -0.68 -18.56 -2.07
C LEU A 189 -1.23 -18.59 -0.64
N PRO A 190 -0.51 -19.13 0.35
CA PRO A 190 -0.90 -19.07 1.76
C PRO A 190 -1.11 -17.62 2.23
N ALA A 191 -2.08 -17.42 3.14
CA ALA A 191 -2.47 -16.08 3.58
C ALA A 191 -1.30 -15.27 4.17
N GLU A 192 -0.42 -15.94 4.93
CA GLU A 192 0.79 -15.34 5.53
C GLU A 192 1.81 -14.83 4.52
N HIS A 193 1.74 -15.28 3.27
CA HIS A 193 2.62 -14.83 2.18
C HIS A 193 1.94 -13.82 1.25
N HIS A 194 0.65 -13.58 1.44
CA HIS A 194 -0.10 -12.62 0.62
C HIS A 194 0.35 -11.18 0.91
N TYR A 195 0.38 -10.32 -0.11
CA TYR A 195 0.85 -8.92 0.03
C TYR A 195 0.08 -8.12 1.08
N THR A 196 -1.19 -8.44 1.32
CA THR A 196 -1.99 -7.78 2.34
C THR A 196 -1.47 -8.11 3.75
N HIS A 197 -1.17 -9.39 4.00
CA HIS A 197 -0.55 -9.83 5.26
C HIS A 197 0.84 -9.24 5.41
N TRP A 198 1.66 -9.36 4.36
CA TRP A 198 3.00 -8.77 4.31
C TRP A 198 2.99 -7.27 4.63
N THR A 199 2.07 -6.48 4.05
CA THR A 199 1.95 -5.05 4.33
C THR A 199 1.67 -4.79 5.82
N ALA A 200 0.80 -5.59 6.43
CA ALA A 200 0.50 -5.50 7.86
C ALA A 200 1.72 -5.83 8.72
N ASP A 201 2.39 -6.94 8.43
CA ASP A 201 3.57 -7.39 9.18
C ASP A 201 4.74 -6.42 9.06
N ARG A 202 5.00 -5.90 7.86
CA ARG A 202 6.06 -4.88 7.67
C ARG A 202 5.75 -3.59 8.42
N THR A 203 4.48 -3.18 8.44
CA THR A 203 4.02 -2.03 9.24
C THR A 203 4.23 -2.25 10.74
N ILE A 204 3.84 -3.41 11.24
CA ILE A 204 4.03 -3.78 12.66
C ILE A 204 5.53 -3.83 13.00
N ASN A 205 6.34 -4.43 12.15
CA ASN A 205 7.79 -4.49 12.34
C ASN A 205 8.41 -3.10 12.37
N TRP A 206 8.02 -2.20 11.46
CA TRP A 206 8.48 -0.83 11.47
C TRP A 206 8.09 -0.12 12.77
N LEU A 207 6.83 -0.21 13.21
CA LEU A 207 6.34 0.37 14.46
C LEU A 207 7.09 -0.19 15.68
N ASN A 208 7.41 -1.48 15.70
CA ASN A 208 8.17 -2.11 16.78
C ASN A 208 9.65 -1.70 16.81
N SER A 209 10.23 -1.41 15.66
CA SER A 209 11.62 -0.92 15.56
C SER A 209 11.73 0.58 15.82
N HIS A 210 10.64 1.32 15.63
CA HIS A 210 10.54 2.75 15.87
C HIS A 210 10.42 3.02 17.38
N ARG A 211 11.56 3.16 18.06
CA ARG A 211 11.65 3.37 19.52
C ARG A 211 12.20 4.74 19.88
N THR A 212 11.84 5.77 19.10
CA THR A 212 12.28 7.14 19.35
C THR A 212 11.17 7.95 20.02
N GLU A 213 11.56 9.04 20.68
CA GLU A 213 10.63 10.06 21.20
C GLU A 213 10.05 10.93 20.07
N GLU A 214 10.58 10.81 18.86
CA GLU A 214 10.17 11.57 17.69
C GLU A 214 8.81 11.09 17.18
N PRO A 215 7.90 12.00 16.82
CA PRO A 215 6.63 11.63 16.25
C PRO A 215 6.83 11.02 14.85
N PHE A 216 5.87 10.17 14.41
CA PHE A 216 5.92 9.59 13.08
C PHE A 216 4.69 9.93 12.24
N PHE A 217 4.89 9.92 10.92
CA PHE A 217 3.87 9.82 9.90
C PHE A 217 4.10 8.53 9.11
N LEU A 218 3.23 7.55 9.31
CA LEU A 218 3.29 6.27 8.62
C LEU A 218 2.06 6.11 7.71
N TRP A 219 2.29 5.93 6.41
CA TRP A 219 1.25 5.55 5.46
C TRP A 219 1.28 4.04 5.22
N MET A 220 0.33 3.32 5.82
CA MET A 220 0.06 1.91 5.57
C MET A 220 -0.96 1.79 4.44
N SER A 221 -0.53 1.29 3.30
CA SER A 221 -1.32 1.34 2.06
C SER A 221 -1.58 -0.05 1.50
N PHE A 222 -2.78 -0.56 1.74
CA PHE A 222 -3.23 -1.82 1.16
C PHE A 222 -3.63 -1.66 -0.31
N ALA A 223 -3.29 -2.66 -1.13
CA ALA A 223 -3.78 -2.74 -2.50
C ALA A 223 -5.16 -3.40 -2.58
N ASP A 224 -5.55 -4.23 -1.61
CA ASP A 224 -6.90 -4.80 -1.55
C ASP A 224 -7.94 -3.77 -1.08
N PRO A 225 -9.20 -3.96 -1.49
CA PRO A 225 -9.76 -4.99 -2.39
C PRO A 225 -9.78 -4.58 -3.89
N HIS A 226 -8.70 -4.01 -4.42
CA HIS A 226 -8.59 -3.73 -5.85
C HIS A 226 -8.64 -5.03 -6.69
N ASN A 227 -9.32 -5.00 -7.84
CA ASN A 227 -9.32 -6.14 -8.76
C ASN A 227 -7.92 -6.39 -9.39
N PRO A 228 -7.54 -7.64 -9.74
CA PRO A 228 -8.31 -8.88 -9.54
C PRO A 228 -8.54 -9.22 -8.07
N PHE A 229 -9.72 -9.76 -7.76
CA PHE A 229 -10.06 -10.20 -6.42
C PHE A 229 -9.44 -11.56 -6.17
N THR A 230 -8.40 -11.61 -5.39
CA THR A 230 -7.57 -12.80 -5.20
C THR A 230 -7.39 -13.17 -3.74
N PRO A 231 -8.48 -13.37 -2.97
CA PRO A 231 -8.33 -13.73 -1.57
C PRO A 231 -7.57 -15.04 -1.44
N PRO A 232 -6.62 -15.15 -0.49
CA PRO A 232 -5.99 -16.42 -0.17
C PRO A 232 -6.94 -17.32 0.62
N ALA A 233 -6.69 -18.63 0.69
CA ALA A 233 -7.39 -19.48 1.62
C ALA A 233 -7.03 -19.09 3.08
N PRO A 234 -7.98 -19.15 4.04
CA PRO A 234 -9.35 -19.71 3.94
C PRO A 234 -10.44 -18.69 3.54
N TYR A 235 -10.08 -17.49 3.11
CA TYR A 235 -11.02 -16.38 2.81
C TYR A 235 -11.76 -16.55 1.48
#